data_9b9ebc070ce8ccde212112b33b512f56
#
_entry.id   9b9ebc070ce8ccde212112b33b512f56
#
_cell.length_a   1.000
_cell.length_b   1.000
_cell.length_c   1.000
_cell.angle_alpha   90.00
_cell.angle_beta   90.00
_cell.angle_gamma   90.00
#
_symmetry.space_group_name_H-M   'P 1'
#
loop_
_entity.id
_entity.type
_entity.pdbx_description
1 polymer ?
#
loop_
_entity_poly.entity_id
_entity_poly.type
_entity_poly.pdbx_seq_one_letter_code
_entity_poly.pdbx_strand_id
1 'polypeptide(L)'
;MSKMFDLTGRVALVTGGNGGIGLGMATGLAKAGATVMIAGRNAAKNDAAVAGLRALGAKADSIAVDVTDPASITAMVEETAKRCGRLDILVNNAGTNIRNRPETYKLEDWHTIINTNLTSGMLASQAAYPYLKAHGCGRVINNGSMLSIFGLPLHVAYGASKGGVVQMTKSTAAAWAADGITVNVILPGWIDTDLTRKARQDMAGLNDNVLARTPSKRWGLPADFEGIAAFLASDAAAFITGVAIPVDGGYSVQG
;
A
#
# COMPACT_ATOMS: atom_id res chain seq x y z
N MET A 1 11.96 -17.94 12.21
CA MET A 1 10.60 -17.69 11.69
C MET A 1 10.08 -19.01 11.11
N SER A 2 8.78 -19.32 11.20
CA SER A 2 8.21 -20.52 10.56
C SER A 2 8.41 -20.41 9.05
N LYS A 3 8.75 -21.53 8.36
CA LYS A 3 8.91 -21.56 6.89
C LYS A 3 7.70 -21.00 6.13
N MET A 4 6.51 -21.06 6.74
CA MET A 4 5.25 -20.58 6.17
C MET A 4 5.23 -19.06 5.89
N PHE A 5 5.97 -18.26 6.67
CA PHE A 5 6.06 -16.81 6.53
C PHE A 5 7.41 -16.34 5.97
N ASP A 6 8.26 -17.28 5.54
CA ASP A 6 9.59 -16.97 5.02
C ASP A 6 9.49 -16.41 3.59
N LEU A 7 10.04 -15.22 3.39
CA LEU A 7 10.12 -14.54 2.11
C LEU A 7 11.55 -14.51 1.54
N THR A 8 12.45 -15.33 2.09
CA THR A 8 13.84 -15.43 1.61
C THR A 8 13.88 -15.78 0.12
N GLY A 9 14.61 -14.98 -0.65
CA GLY A 9 14.70 -15.12 -2.11
C GLY A 9 13.56 -14.46 -2.90
N ARG A 10 12.55 -13.87 -2.24
CA ARG A 10 11.50 -13.05 -2.89
C ARG A 10 11.91 -11.58 -2.95
N VAL A 11 11.43 -10.90 -3.97
CA VAL A 11 11.65 -9.47 -4.20
C VAL A 11 10.33 -8.73 -4.10
N ALA A 12 10.30 -7.68 -3.28
CA ALA A 12 9.14 -6.82 -3.06
C ALA A 12 9.42 -5.40 -3.57
N LEU A 13 8.51 -4.86 -4.37
CA LEU A 13 8.46 -3.45 -4.78
C LEU A 13 7.35 -2.74 -4.01
N VAL A 14 7.69 -1.65 -3.30
CA VAL A 14 6.75 -0.92 -2.44
C VAL A 14 6.65 0.53 -2.90
N THR A 15 5.54 0.92 -3.53
CA THR A 15 5.29 2.32 -3.90
C THR A 15 4.91 3.15 -2.67
N GLY A 16 5.51 4.36 -2.53
CA GLY A 16 5.36 5.14 -1.32
C GLY A 16 5.93 4.44 -0.08
N GLY A 17 6.92 3.54 -0.26
CA GLY A 17 7.54 2.76 0.80
C GLY A 17 8.51 3.52 1.69
N ASN A 18 8.72 4.82 1.42
CA ASN A 18 9.68 5.66 2.13
C ASN A 18 9.09 6.38 3.36
N GLY A 19 7.90 5.99 3.83
CA GLY A 19 7.27 6.57 5.02
C GLY A 19 5.92 5.93 5.34
N GLY A 20 5.42 6.24 6.53
CA GLY A 20 4.09 5.83 6.99
C GLY A 20 3.80 4.35 6.83
N ILE A 21 2.59 4.02 6.39
CA ILE A 21 2.11 2.64 6.20
C ILE A 21 2.99 1.86 5.23
N GLY A 22 3.42 2.50 4.12
CA GLY A 22 4.29 1.86 3.13
C GLY A 22 5.62 1.39 3.71
N LEU A 23 6.24 2.21 4.58
CA LEU A 23 7.47 1.83 5.27
C LEU A 23 7.22 0.72 6.30
N GLY A 24 6.07 0.75 7.00
CA GLY A 24 5.69 -0.35 7.90
C GLY A 24 5.56 -1.67 7.14
N MET A 25 4.86 -1.69 6.00
CA MET A 25 4.77 -2.88 5.16
C MET A 25 6.13 -3.32 4.64
N ALA A 26 6.96 -2.40 4.12
CA ALA A 26 8.31 -2.68 3.68
C ALA A 26 9.18 -3.31 4.78
N THR A 27 9.05 -2.81 6.02
CA THR A 27 9.74 -3.35 7.20
C THR A 27 9.30 -4.79 7.51
N GLY A 28 8.00 -5.07 7.47
CA GLY A 28 7.48 -6.42 7.67
C GLY A 28 7.98 -7.42 6.63
N LEU A 29 7.97 -7.02 5.35
CA LEU A 29 8.51 -7.82 4.25
C LEU A 29 10.02 -8.07 4.41
N ALA A 30 10.78 -7.04 4.79
CA ALA A 30 12.21 -7.13 5.06
C ALA A 30 12.53 -8.08 6.22
N LYS A 31 11.82 -7.95 7.35
CA LYS A 31 11.97 -8.84 8.52
C LYS A 31 11.61 -10.29 8.19
N ALA A 32 10.72 -10.52 7.22
CA ALA A 32 10.38 -11.85 6.73
C ALA A 32 11.41 -12.40 5.71
N GLY A 33 12.44 -11.64 5.33
CA GLY A 33 13.55 -12.10 4.47
C GLY A 33 13.48 -11.65 3.02
N ALA A 34 12.48 -10.85 2.62
CA ALA A 34 12.40 -10.33 1.27
C ALA A 34 13.52 -9.29 0.98
N THR A 35 13.99 -9.27 -0.27
CA THR A 35 14.68 -8.10 -0.81
C THR A 35 13.65 -7.03 -1.10
N VAL A 36 13.86 -5.80 -0.62
CA VAL A 36 12.86 -4.73 -0.72
C VAL A 36 13.36 -3.59 -1.60
N MET A 37 12.59 -3.26 -2.63
CA MET A 37 12.77 -2.06 -3.44
C MET A 37 11.77 -0.99 -3.00
N ILE A 38 12.27 0.13 -2.48
CA ILE A 38 11.48 1.30 -2.10
C ILE A 38 11.30 2.20 -3.31
N ALA A 39 10.06 2.56 -3.63
CA ALA A 39 9.77 3.49 -4.73
C ALA A 39 9.06 4.75 -4.22
N GLY A 40 9.62 5.92 -4.54
CA GLY A 40 9.07 7.21 -4.12
C GLY A 40 9.78 8.39 -4.76
N ARG A 41 9.14 9.57 -4.74
CA ARG A 41 9.66 10.78 -5.39
C ARG A 41 10.83 11.45 -4.66
N ASN A 42 10.88 11.32 -3.33
CA ASN A 42 11.85 12.03 -2.50
C ASN A 42 13.06 11.14 -2.23
N ALA A 43 14.19 11.44 -2.87
CA ALA A 43 15.42 10.68 -2.77
C ALA A 43 15.93 10.58 -1.33
N ALA A 44 15.97 11.68 -0.58
CA ALA A 44 16.45 11.66 0.80
C ALA A 44 15.60 10.77 1.73
N LYS A 45 14.26 10.77 1.56
CA LYS A 45 13.37 9.85 2.28
C LYS A 45 13.57 8.40 1.83
N ASN A 46 13.82 8.17 0.55
CA ASN A 46 14.11 6.83 0.02
C ASN A 46 15.39 6.29 0.66
N ASP A 47 16.46 7.09 0.67
CA ASP A 47 17.77 6.71 1.22
C ASP A 47 17.68 6.42 2.72
N ALA A 48 16.96 7.24 3.48
CA ALA A 48 16.71 7.01 4.91
C ALA A 48 15.95 5.71 5.16
N ALA A 49 14.91 5.41 4.35
CA ALA A 49 14.15 4.18 4.45
C ALA A 49 15.02 2.95 4.14
N VAL A 50 15.81 3.01 3.07
CA VAL A 50 16.76 1.95 2.68
C VAL A 50 17.80 1.72 3.78
N ALA A 51 18.38 2.78 4.34
CA ALA A 51 19.33 2.68 5.44
C ALA A 51 18.70 1.99 6.67
N GLY A 52 17.46 2.35 7.02
CA GLY A 52 16.71 1.70 8.09
C GLY A 52 16.48 0.21 7.85
N LEU A 53 16.08 -0.18 6.63
CA LEU A 53 15.89 -1.59 6.27
C LEU A 53 17.20 -2.39 6.29
N ARG A 54 18.30 -1.79 5.79
CA ARG A 54 19.64 -2.41 5.82
C ARG A 54 20.16 -2.59 7.25
N ALA A 55 19.84 -1.68 8.15
CA ALA A 55 20.18 -1.81 9.57
C ALA A 55 19.47 -2.99 10.26
N LEU A 56 18.34 -3.47 9.70
CA LEU A 56 17.68 -4.71 10.11
C LEU A 56 18.29 -5.98 9.48
N GLY A 57 19.37 -5.84 8.71
CA GLY A 57 19.99 -6.96 8.00
C GLY A 57 19.35 -7.29 6.65
N ALA A 58 18.36 -6.53 6.20
CA ALA A 58 17.68 -6.80 4.95
C ALA A 58 18.47 -6.29 3.71
N LYS A 59 18.25 -6.95 2.56
CA LYS A 59 18.65 -6.40 1.27
C LYS A 59 17.59 -5.37 0.85
N ALA A 60 18.00 -4.13 0.66
CA ALA A 60 17.11 -3.06 0.25
C ALA A 60 17.81 -2.08 -0.70
N ASP A 61 17.04 -1.52 -1.63
CA ASP A 61 17.46 -0.45 -2.54
C ASP A 61 16.27 0.47 -2.83
N SER A 62 16.48 1.53 -3.61
CA SER A 62 15.41 2.46 -3.96
C SER A 62 15.42 2.87 -5.43
N ILE A 63 14.24 3.29 -5.91
CA ILE A 63 14.03 3.87 -7.23
C ILE A 63 13.22 5.16 -7.08
N ALA A 64 13.65 6.22 -7.73
CA ALA A 64 12.84 7.42 -7.88
C ALA A 64 11.70 7.14 -8.87
N VAL A 65 10.46 7.49 -8.50
CA VAL A 65 9.28 7.32 -9.34
C VAL A 65 8.28 8.44 -9.12
N ASP A 66 7.72 8.96 -10.20
CA ASP A 66 6.46 9.69 -10.15
C ASP A 66 5.33 8.74 -10.60
N VAL A 67 4.48 8.36 -9.65
CA VAL A 67 3.36 7.45 -9.91
C VAL A 67 2.21 8.08 -10.70
N THR A 68 2.31 9.37 -11.05
CA THR A 68 1.37 10.03 -11.96
C THR A 68 1.81 9.97 -13.42
N ASP A 69 3.04 9.52 -13.68
CA ASP A 69 3.60 9.31 -15.02
C ASP A 69 3.63 7.80 -15.36
N PRO A 70 2.84 7.35 -16.37
CA PRO A 70 2.82 5.95 -16.79
C PRO A 70 4.18 5.40 -17.23
N ALA A 71 5.02 6.20 -17.88
CA ALA A 71 6.35 5.78 -18.32
C ALA A 71 7.27 5.54 -17.13
N SER A 72 7.22 6.44 -16.12
CA SER A 72 7.95 6.30 -14.86
C SER A 72 7.54 5.04 -14.08
N ILE A 73 6.25 4.69 -14.08
CA ILE A 73 5.74 3.45 -13.44
C ILE A 73 6.32 2.21 -14.14
N THR A 74 6.25 2.16 -15.48
CA THR A 74 6.77 1.03 -16.25
C THR A 74 8.27 0.85 -15.99
N ALA A 75 9.04 1.95 -16.11
CA ALA A 75 10.49 1.94 -15.87
C ALA A 75 10.85 1.49 -14.44
N MET A 76 10.08 1.90 -13.42
CA MET A 76 10.25 1.47 -12.03
C MET A 76 10.13 -0.07 -11.89
N VAL A 77 9.13 -0.67 -12.51
CA VAL A 77 8.91 -2.13 -12.43
C VAL A 77 10.01 -2.87 -13.18
N GLU A 78 10.33 -2.47 -14.40
CA GLU A 78 11.38 -3.08 -15.22
C GLU A 78 12.76 -2.99 -14.54
N GLU A 79 13.12 -1.83 -14.02
CA GLU A 79 14.38 -1.62 -13.34
C GLU A 79 14.46 -2.42 -12.03
N THR A 80 13.34 -2.58 -11.30
CA THR A 80 13.29 -3.47 -10.13
C THR A 80 13.59 -4.92 -10.53
N ALA A 81 12.90 -5.43 -11.55
CA ALA A 81 13.11 -6.78 -12.03
C ALA A 81 14.54 -7.00 -12.55
N LYS A 82 15.08 -6.00 -13.26
CA LYS A 82 16.45 -6.04 -13.78
C LYS A 82 17.52 -6.07 -12.67
N ARG A 83 17.41 -5.17 -11.66
CA ARG A 83 18.38 -5.10 -10.55
C ARG A 83 18.34 -6.32 -9.65
N CYS A 84 17.14 -6.86 -9.40
CA CYS A 84 16.94 -7.95 -8.45
C CYS A 84 16.82 -9.33 -9.12
N GLY A 85 16.76 -9.41 -10.45
CA GLY A 85 16.61 -10.65 -11.22
C GLY A 85 15.19 -11.23 -11.21
N ARG A 86 14.24 -10.64 -10.42
CA ARG A 86 12.85 -11.08 -10.26
C ARG A 86 11.97 -10.01 -9.61
N LEU A 87 10.66 -10.19 -9.66
CA LEU A 87 9.69 -9.45 -8.88
C LEU A 87 8.55 -10.40 -8.48
N ASP A 88 8.31 -10.57 -7.18
CA ASP A 88 7.33 -11.50 -6.62
C ASP A 88 6.19 -10.80 -5.91
N ILE A 89 6.47 -9.64 -5.31
CA ILE A 89 5.54 -8.93 -4.44
C ILE A 89 5.46 -7.48 -4.89
N LEU A 90 4.25 -7.00 -5.20
CA LEU A 90 3.97 -5.60 -5.48
C LEU A 90 3.07 -5.04 -4.37
N VAL A 91 3.51 -3.94 -3.74
CA VAL A 91 2.70 -3.19 -2.79
C VAL A 91 2.34 -1.83 -3.39
N ASN A 92 1.07 -1.68 -3.79
CA ASN A 92 0.50 -0.43 -4.29
C ASN A 92 0.02 0.41 -3.10
N ASN A 93 0.94 1.24 -2.56
CA ASN A 93 0.63 2.06 -1.39
C ASN A 93 0.71 3.56 -1.65
N ALA A 94 1.40 4.02 -2.69
CA ALA A 94 1.45 5.44 -3.03
C ALA A 94 0.04 6.05 -3.08
N GLY A 95 -0.14 7.20 -2.42
CA GLY A 95 -1.44 7.85 -2.35
C GLY A 95 -1.36 9.25 -1.77
N THR A 96 -2.37 10.04 -2.06
CA THR A 96 -2.54 11.41 -1.56
C THR A 96 -4.00 11.72 -1.30
N ASN A 97 -4.27 12.84 -0.64
CA ASN A 97 -5.63 13.30 -0.36
C ASN A 97 -5.69 14.84 -0.46
N ILE A 98 -6.69 15.33 -1.17
CA ILE A 98 -7.06 16.75 -1.24
C ILE A 98 -8.47 16.85 -0.67
N ARG A 99 -8.65 17.67 0.37
CA ARG A 99 -9.92 17.82 1.08
C ARG A 99 -10.66 19.03 0.55
N ASN A 100 -11.88 18.82 0.07
CA ASN A 100 -12.79 19.91 -0.30
C ASN A 100 -14.23 19.41 -0.30
N ARG A 101 -15.19 20.33 -0.25
CA ARG A 101 -16.62 20.02 -0.37
C ARG A 101 -16.94 19.58 -1.80
N PRO A 102 -17.88 18.65 -2.00
CA PRO A 102 -18.22 18.15 -3.34
C PRO A 102 -18.57 19.25 -4.34
N GLU A 103 -19.36 20.24 -3.93
CA GLU A 103 -19.83 21.34 -4.77
C GLU A 103 -18.74 22.32 -5.22
N THR A 104 -17.57 22.31 -4.58
CA THR A 104 -16.43 23.18 -4.88
C THR A 104 -15.18 22.39 -5.29
N TYR A 105 -15.33 21.07 -5.50
CA TYR A 105 -14.20 20.22 -5.84
C TYR A 105 -13.73 20.48 -7.27
N LYS A 106 -12.47 20.81 -7.45
CA LYS A 106 -11.89 21.08 -8.78
C LYS A 106 -11.62 19.79 -9.54
N LEU A 107 -11.84 19.81 -10.86
CA LEU A 107 -11.61 18.65 -11.71
C LEU A 107 -10.14 18.20 -11.72
N GLU A 108 -9.20 19.16 -11.63
CA GLU A 108 -7.76 18.87 -11.55
C GLU A 108 -7.41 18.12 -10.27
N ASP A 109 -8.02 18.51 -9.14
CA ASP A 109 -7.83 17.83 -7.84
C ASP A 109 -8.41 16.42 -7.88
N TRP A 110 -9.59 16.26 -8.51
CA TRP A 110 -10.18 14.95 -8.75
C TRP A 110 -9.24 14.04 -9.55
N HIS A 111 -8.74 14.52 -10.70
CA HIS A 111 -7.81 13.75 -11.53
C HIS A 111 -6.51 13.43 -10.76
N THR A 112 -5.98 14.35 -10.00
CA THR A 112 -4.79 14.14 -9.17
C THR A 112 -5.01 12.97 -8.19
N ILE A 113 -6.15 12.93 -7.50
CA ILE A 113 -6.46 11.87 -6.55
C ILE A 113 -6.69 10.53 -7.25
N ILE A 114 -7.50 10.50 -8.32
CA ILE A 114 -7.78 9.27 -9.06
C ILE A 114 -6.50 8.70 -9.68
N ASN A 115 -5.70 9.54 -10.33
CA ASN A 115 -4.47 9.11 -10.98
C ASN A 115 -3.44 8.59 -9.96
N THR A 116 -3.26 9.29 -8.84
CA THR A 116 -2.30 8.89 -7.81
C THR A 116 -2.74 7.65 -7.04
N ASN A 117 -4.03 7.54 -6.65
CA ASN A 117 -4.47 6.51 -5.71
C ASN A 117 -5.00 5.24 -6.38
N LEU A 118 -5.51 5.34 -7.62
CA LEU A 118 -6.18 4.23 -8.31
C LEU A 118 -5.47 3.86 -9.61
N THR A 119 -5.35 4.82 -10.55
CA THR A 119 -4.77 4.56 -11.87
C THR A 119 -3.32 4.07 -11.75
N SER A 120 -2.52 4.67 -10.85
CA SER A 120 -1.13 4.26 -10.63
C SER A 120 -1.00 2.81 -10.20
N GLY A 121 -1.88 2.35 -9.30
CA GLY A 121 -1.90 0.96 -8.83
C GLY A 121 -2.28 -0.02 -9.92
N MET A 122 -3.22 0.35 -10.80
CA MET A 122 -3.58 -0.44 -11.97
C MET A 122 -2.40 -0.57 -12.94
N LEU A 123 -1.75 0.55 -13.29
CA LEU A 123 -0.61 0.56 -14.21
C LEU A 123 0.59 -0.21 -13.65
N ALA A 124 0.92 -0.03 -12.36
CA ALA A 124 1.99 -0.77 -11.71
C ALA A 124 1.70 -2.28 -11.67
N SER A 125 0.45 -2.67 -11.41
CA SER A 125 0.04 -4.08 -11.43
C SER A 125 0.13 -4.67 -12.83
N GLN A 126 -0.29 -3.92 -13.86
CA GLN A 126 -0.19 -4.33 -15.26
C GLN A 126 1.27 -4.51 -15.70
N ALA A 127 2.15 -3.56 -15.38
CA ALA A 127 3.57 -3.65 -15.69
C ALA A 127 4.26 -4.81 -14.94
N ALA A 128 3.86 -5.08 -13.69
CA ALA A 128 4.41 -6.15 -12.86
C ALA A 128 3.91 -7.55 -13.26
N TYR A 129 2.76 -7.67 -13.93
CA TYR A 129 2.11 -8.95 -14.24
C TYR A 129 3.04 -10.02 -14.82
N PRO A 130 3.86 -9.76 -15.88
CA PRO A 130 4.71 -10.80 -16.45
C PRO A 130 5.73 -11.36 -15.46
N TYR A 131 6.26 -10.51 -14.57
CA TYR A 131 7.22 -10.91 -13.55
C TYR A 131 6.55 -11.68 -12.41
N LEU A 132 5.37 -11.22 -11.95
CA LEU A 132 4.58 -11.89 -10.91
C LEU A 132 4.14 -13.29 -11.35
N LYS A 133 3.77 -13.46 -12.63
CA LYS A 133 3.37 -14.74 -13.20
C LYS A 133 4.54 -15.71 -13.37
N ALA A 134 5.74 -15.20 -13.67
CA ALA A 134 6.90 -16.01 -14.06
C ALA A 134 7.27 -17.12 -13.07
N HIS A 135 6.97 -16.93 -11.77
CA HIS A 135 7.28 -17.89 -10.70
C HIS A 135 6.05 -18.58 -10.10
N GLY A 136 4.84 -18.30 -10.59
CA GLY A 136 3.60 -18.92 -10.13
C GLY A 136 3.23 -18.66 -8.66
N CYS A 137 3.81 -17.62 -8.06
CA CYS A 137 3.57 -17.24 -6.66
C CYS A 137 3.53 -15.72 -6.45
N GLY A 138 3.02 -14.99 -7.43
CA GLY A 138 2.91 -13.54 -7.39
C GLY A 138 1.96 -13.05 -6.29
N ARG A 139 2.30 -11.90 -5.68
CA ARG A 139 1.51 -11.28 -4.60
C ARG A 139 1.33 -9.79 -4.88
N VAL A 140 0.08 -9.33 -4.90
CA VAL A 140 -0.24 -7.91 -4.98
C VAL A 140 -0.99 -7.50 -3.72
N ILE A 141 -0.49 -6.49 -3.03
CA ILE A 141 -1.11 -5.90 -1.84
C ILE A 141 -1.44 -4.46 -2.16
N ASN A 142 -2.72 -4.15 -2.23
CA ASN A 142 -3.20 -2.80 -2.45
C ASN A 142 -3.51 -2.09 -1.13
N ASN A 143 -3.27 -0.79 -1.05
CA ASN A 143 -3.60 0.03 0.10
C ASN A 143 -4.91 0.79 -0.14
N GLY A 144 -6.01 0.27 0.39
CA GLY A 144 -7.31 0.91 0.44
C GLY A 144 -7.42 1.97 1.55
N SER A 145 -8.54 1.99 2.23
CA SER A 145 -8.85 2.85 3.39
C SER A 145 -10.16 2.39 4.02
N MET A 146 -10.43 2.79 5.27
CA MET A 146 -11.81 2.76 5.79
C MET A 146 -12.77 3.56 4.90
N LEU A 147 -12.30 4.58 4.19
CA LEU A 147 -13.10 5.32 3.21
C LEU A 147 -13.39 4.53 1.92
N SER A 148 -12.94 3.30 1.81
CA SER A 148 -13.43 2.36 0.80
C SER A 148 -14.86 1.87 1.10
N ILE A 149 -15.31 1.96 2.36
CA ILE A 149 -16.62 1.51 2.85
C ILE A 149 -17.43 2.61 3.55
N PHE A 150 -16.80 3.67 4.05
CA PHE A 150 -17.46 4.79 4.70
C PHE A 150 -17.29 6.07 3.90
N GLY A 151 -18.23 7.01 4.04
CA GLY A 151 -18.11 8.37 3.54
C GLY A 151 -17.62 9.34 4.61
N LEU A 152 -16.84 10.35 4.19
CA LEU A 152 -16.54 11.54 4.97
C LEU A 152 -16.77 12.79 4.12
N PRO A 153 -17.33 13.89 4.71
CA PRO A 153 -17.83 15.05 3.96
C PRO A 153 -16.82 15.71 2.99
N LEU A 154 -15.54 15.73 3.30
CA LEU A 154 -14.54 16.45 2.50
C LEU A 154 -13.67 15.52 1.63
N HIS A 155 -14.10 14.27 1.40
CA HIS A 155 -13.23 13.24 0.84
C HIS A 155 -13.82 12.57 -0.40
N VAL A 156 -14.59 13.28 -1.23
CA VAL A 156 -15.33 12.68 -2.36
C VAL A 156 -14.41 11.95 -3.34
N ALA A 157 -13.34 12.57 -3.82
CA ALA A 157 -12.39 11.93 -4.74
C ALA A 157 -11.58 10.82 -4.06
N TYR A 158 -11.16 11.05 -2.81
CA TYR A 158 -10.42 10.05 -2.05
C TYR A 158 -11.28 8.79 -1.80
N GLY A 159 -12.52 8.95 -1.32
CA GLY A 159 -13.45 7.84 -1.13
C GLY A 159 -13.71 7.08 -2.43
N ALA A 160 -13.97 7.80 -3.53
CA ALA A 160 -14.14 7.20 -4.85
C ALA A 160 -12.90 6.40 -5.28
N SER A 161 -11.68 6.97 -5.11
CA SER A 161 -10.44 6.27 -5.45
C SER A 161 -10.23 5.01 -4.61
N LYS A 162 -10.48 5.07 -3.29
CA LYS A 162 -10.26 3.96 -2.37
C LYS A 162 -11.34 2.87 -2.49
N GLY A 163 -12.60 3.23 -2.81
CA GLY A 163 -13.63 2.29 -3.24
C GLY A 163 -13.27 1.59 -4.55
N GLY A 164 -12.76 2.35 -5.52
CA GLY A 164 -12.24 1.83 -6.78
C GLY A 164 -11.11 0.83 -6.60
N VAL A 165 -10.18 1.08 -5.68
CA VAL A 165 -9.09 0.13 -5.35
C VAL A 165 -9.63 -1.22 -4.85
N VAL A 166 -10.69 -1.22 -4.03
CA VAL A 166 -11.31 -2.48 -3.57
C VAL A 166 -11.92 -3.25 -4.73
N GLN A 167 -12.65 -2.57 -5.61
CA GLN A 167 -13.28 -3.23 -6.75
C GLN A 167 -12.25 -3.68 -7.80
N MET A 168 -11.23 -2.87 -8.06
CA MET A 168 -10.07 -3.24 -8.90
C MET A 168 -9.38 -4.51 -8.35
N THR A 169 -9.17 -4.58 -7.04
CA THR A 169 -8.58 -5.75 -6.37
C THR A 169 -9.37 -7.02 -6.67
N LYS A 170 -10.69 -7.00 -6.52
CA LYS A 170 -11.56 -8.17 -6.77
C LYS A 170 -11.48 -8.63 -8.22
N SER A 171 -11.58 -7.69 -9.16
CA SER A 171 -11.54 -8.01 -10.59
C SER A 171 -10.17 -8.57 -11.02
N THR A 172 -9.08 -7.96 -10.53
CA THR A 172 -7.72 -8.44 -10.81
C THR A 172 -7.45 -9.80 -10.17
N ALA A 173 -7.93 -10.03 -8.95
CA ALA A 173 -7.83 -11.32 -8.27
C ALA A 173 -8.52 -12.44 -9.06
N ALA A 174 -9.74 -12.20 -9.51
CA ALA A 174 -10.50 -13.15 -10.33
C ALA A 174 -9.79 -13.47 -11.66
N ALA A 175 -9.17 -12.46 -12.29
CA ALA A 175 -8.49 -12.62 -13.56
C ALA A 175 -7.16 -13.38 -13.46
N TRP A 176 -6.41 -13.20 -12.35
CA TRP A 176 -5.02 -13.66 -12.23
C TRP A 176 -4.83 -14.87 -11.30
N ALA A 177 -5.87 -15.33 -10.62
CA ALA A 177 -5.78 -16.48 -9.71
C ALA A 177 -5.25 -17.75 -10.39
N ALA A 178 -5.67 -18.04 -11.63
CA ALA A 178 -5.19 -19.18 -12.41
C ALA A 178 -3.70 -19.08 -12.80
N ASP A 179 -3.12 -17.88 -12.77
CA ASP A 179 -1.70 -17.62 -13.03
C ASP A 179 -0.85 -17.72 -11.74
N GLY A 180 -1.44 -18.15 -10.60
CA GLY A 180 -0.77 -18.25 -9.31
C GLY A 180 -0.54 -16.92 -8.61
N ILE A 181 -1.26 -15.85 -9.00
CA ILE A 181 -1.14 -14.52 -8.42
C ILE A 181 -2.32 -14.26 -7.47
N THR A 182 -2.04 -13.89 -6.22
CA THR A 182 -3.07 -13.38 -5.31
C THR A 182 -3.04 -11.85 -5.26
N VAL A 183 -4.23 -11.24 -5.20
CA VAL A 183 -4.40 -9.79 -5.15
C VAL A 183 -5.36 -9.45 -4.01
N ASN A 184 -4.86 -8.74 -3.00
CA ASN A 184 -5.64 -8.40 -1.81
C ASN A 184 -5.52 -6.91 -1.48
N VAL A 185 -6.45 -6.38 -0.71
CA VAL A 185 -6.41 -4.99 -0.27
C VAL A 185 -6.54 -4.91 1.24
N ILE A 186 -5.66 -4.10 1.86
CA ILE A 186 -5.79 -3.71 3.27
C ILE A 186 -6.57 -2.40 3.37
N LEU A 187 -7.37 -2.27 4.43
CA LEU A 187 -8.17 -1.08 4.72
C LEU A 187 -7.70 -0.46 6.03
N PRO A 188 -6.71 0.46 5.98
CA PRO A 188 -6.22 1.13 7.18
C PRO A 188 -7.29 1.99 7.84
N GLY A 189 -7.32 1.96 9.18
CA GLY A 189 -8.00 2.95 9.99
C GLY A 189 -7.22 4.26 10.09
N TRP A 190 -7.31 4.92 11.26
CA TRP A 190 -6.55 6.12 11.56
C TRP A 190 -5.15 5.77 12.06
N ILE A 191 -4.14 6.01 11.22
CA ILE A 191 -2.75 5.64 11.46
C ILE A 191 -1.90 6.88 11.66
N ASP A 192 -0.99 6.87 12.63
CA ASP A 192 -0.07 7.97 12.92
C ASP A 192 1.03 8.06 11.84
N THR A 193 0.80 8.93 10.87
CA THR A 193 1.68 9.22 9.73
C THR A 193 1.84 10.73 9.58
N ASP A 194 2.79 11.18 8.75
CA ASP A 194 2.95 12.62 8.45
C ASP A 194 1.63 13.25 7.95
N LEU A 195 0.89 12.53 7.11
CA LEU A 195 -0.40 12.97 6.55
C LEU A 195 -1.46 13.20 7.64
N THR A 196 -1.56 12.29 8.59
CA THR A 196 -2.58 12.33 9.65
C THR A 196 -2.16 13.22 10.83
N ARG A 197 -0.85 13.40 11.05
CA ARG A 197 -0.34 14.40 12.02
C ARG A 197 -0.73 15.81 11.60
N LYS A 198 -0.58 16.13 10.31
CA LYS A 198 -1.06 17.40 9.77
C LYS A 198 -2.58 17.53 9.93
N ALA A 199 -3.35 16.48 9.64
CA ALA A 199 -4.79 16.48 9.83
C ALA A 199 -5.21 16.76 11.28
N ARG A 200 -4.50 16.22 12.27
CA ARG A 200 -4.76 16.48 13.71
C ARG A 200 -4.50 17.93 14.11
N GLN A 201 -3.55 18.60 13.44
CA GLN A 201 -3.27 20.02 13.67
C GLN A 201 -4.36 20.91 13.04
N ASP A 202 -4.82 20.52 11.84
CA ASP A 202 -5.77 21.32 11.06
C ASP A 202 -7.24 21.17 11.52
N MET A 203 -7.57 20.08 12.23
CA MET A 203 -8.96 19.71 12.59
C MET A 203 -9.11 19.56 14.10
N ALA A 204 -9.68 20.57 14.74
CA ALA A 204 -10.01 20.52 16.18
C ALA A 204 -10.93 19.32 16.51
N GLY A 205 -10.64 18.61 17.59
CA GLY A 205 -11.43 17.46 18.05
C GLY A 205 -11.22 16.16 17.25
N LEU A 206 -10.42 16.17 16.17
CA LEU A 206 -10.18 14.95 15.38
C LEU A 206 -9.60 13.83 16.24
N ASN A 207 -8.63 14.14 17.10
CA ASN A 207 -8.01 13.14 17.97
C ASN A 207 -9.03 12.42 18.85
N ASP A 208 -9.87 13.19 19.54
CA ASP A 208 -10.85 12.66 20.49
C ASP A 208 -11.94 11.86 19.78
N ASN A 209 -12.40 12.33 18.62
CA ASN A 209 -13.34 11.61 17.79
C ASN A 209 -12.80 10.27 17.29
N VAL A 210 -11.53 10.24 16.87
CA VAL A 210 -10.86 9.00 16.45
C VAL A 210 -10.74 8.03 17.61
N LEU A 211 -10.29 8.49 18.78
CA LEU A 211 -10.14 7.65 19.97
C LEU A 211 -11.51 7.18 20.51
N ALA A 212 -12.53 8.02 20.47
CA ALA A 212 -13.88 7.64 20.89
C ALA A 212 -14.43 6.50 20.04
N ARG A 213 -14.27 6.61 18.71
CA ARG A 213 -14.80 5.63 17.76
C ARG A 213 -13.93 4.38 17.57
N THR A 214 -12.64 4.43 17.91
CA THR A 214 -11.75 3.27 17.77
C THR A 214 -11.79 2.40 19.02
N PRO A 215 -12.29 1.15 18.99
CA PRO A 215 -12.35 0.28 20.18
C PRO A 215 -11.00 0.06 20.85
N SER A 216 -9.91 -0.04 20.07
CA SER A 216 -8.54 -0.17 20.59
C SER A 216 -8.03 1.08 21.31
N LYS A 217 -8.78 2.19 21.33
CA LYS A 217 -8.48 3.46 22.02
C LYS A 217 -7.11 4.05 21.73
N ARG A 218 -6.58 3.79 20.54
CA ARG A 218 -5.33 4.36 20.05
C ARG A 218 -5.36 4.59 18.54
N TRP A 219 -4.49 5.45 18.09
CA TRP A 219 -4.10 5.50 16.69
C TRP A 219 -3.30 4.25 16.34
N GLY A 220 -3.48 3.74 15.13
CA GLY A 220 -2.59 2.73 14.60
C GLY A 220 -1.19 3.32 14.31
N LEU A 221 -0.21 2.46 14.23
CA LEU A 221 1.17 2.80 13.89
C LEU A 221 1.57 2.12 12.57
N PRO A 222 2.56 2.62 11.82
CA PRO A 222 3.12 1.92 10.68
C PRO A 222 3.51 0.47 11.00
N ALA A 223 3.99 0.18 12.20
CA ALA A 223 4.34 -1.15 12.67
C ALA A 223 3.16 -2.13 12.73
N ASP A 224 1.92 -1.65 12.89
CA ASP A 224 0.72 -2.50 12.87
C ASP A 224 0.49 -3.15 11.48
N PHE A 225 1.19 -2.69 10.45
CA PHE A 225 1.11 -3.21 9.08
C PHE A 225 2.22 -4.20 8.71
N GLU A 226 3.22 -4.39 9.57
CA GLU A 226 4.35 -5.30 9.31
C GLU A 226 3.86 -6.75 9.15
N GLY A 227 3.06 -7.23 10.12
CA GLY A 227 2.59 -8.61 10.17
C GLY A 227 1.66 -8.96 9.02
N ILE A 228 0.69 -8.08 8.71
CA ILE A 228 -0.28 -8.34 7.63
C ILE A 228 0.40 -8.32 6.26
N ALA A 229 1.40 -7.46 6.03
CA ALA A 229 2.16 -7.43 4.79
C ALA A 229 2.97 -8.73 4.59
N ALA A 230 3.68 -9.19 5.62
CA ALA A 230 4.42 -10.45 5.59
C ALA A 230 3.48 -11.65 5.37
N PHE A 231 2.33 -11.68 6.04
CA PHE A 231 1.31 -12.72 5.88
C PHE A 231 0.79 -12.78 4.45
N LEU A 232 0.26 -11.67 3.91
CA LEU A 232 -0.31 -11.64 2.56
C LEU A 232 0.72 -11.91 1.46
N ALA A 233 1.98 -11.61 1.70
CA ALA A 233 3.08 -11.89 0.78
C ALA A 233 3.56 -13.35 0.84
N SER A 234 3.24 -14.10 1.87
CA SER A 234 3.75 -15.44 2.14
C SER A 234 2.89 -16.56 1.54
N ASP A 235 3.37 -17.80 1.68
CA ASP A 235 2.62 -18.98 1.28
C ASP A 235 1.47 -19.31 2.25
N ALA A 236 1.48 -18.73 3.47
CA ALA A 236 0.36 -18.80 4.41
C ALA A 236 -0.94 -18.18 3.86
N ALA A 237 -0.83 -17.25 2.91
CA ALA A 237 -1.96 -16.59 2.26
C ALA A 237 -2.21 -17.09 0.81
N ALA A 238 -1.63 -18.21 0.40
CA ALA A 238 -1.70 -18.69 -0.99
C ALA A 238 -3.13 -18.93 -1.52
N PHE A 239 -4.10 -19.18 -0.63
CA PHE A 239 -5.50 -19.37 -1.00
C PHE A 239 -6.40 -18.15 -0.65
N ILE A 240 -5.77 -17.01 -0.30
CA ILE A 240 -6.47 -15.76 0.02
C ILE A 240 -6.28 -14.78 -1.13
N THR A 241 -7.36 -14.49 -1.87
CA THR A 241 -7.34 -13.54 -2.98
C THR A 241 -8.67 -12.82 -3.11
N GLY A 242 -8.65 -11.55 -3.54
CA GLY A 242 -9.83 -10.70 -3.73
C GLY A 242 -10.43 -10.14 -2.44
N VAL A 243 -9.78 -10.31 -1.28
CA VAL A 243 -10.33 -9.88 0.01
C VAL A 243 -9.91 -8.45 0.37
N ALA A 244 -10.80 -7.78 1.11
CA ALA A 244 -10.56 -6.47 1.73
C ALA A 244 -10.44 -6.66 3.25
N ILE A 245 -9.27 -6.39 3.82
CA ILE A 245 -8.95 -6.68 5.21
C ILE A 245 -8.80 -5.38 6.01
N PRO A 246 -9.72 -5.06 6.95
CA PRO A 246 -9.55 -3.94 7.87
C PRO A 246 -8.33 -4.11 8.78
N VAL A 247 -7.54 -3.04 8.92
CA VAL A 247 -6.43 -2.92 9.89
C VAL A 247 -6.63 -1.57 10.59
N ASP A 248 -7.59 -1.52 11.52
CA ASP A 248 -8.21 -0.29 11.95
C ASP A 248 -8.53 -0.21 13.46
N GLY A 249 -8.08 -1.16 14.25
CA GLY A 249 -8.34 -1.21 15.69
C GLY A 249 -9.82 -1.37 16.06
N GLY A 250 -10.64 -1.90 15.13
CA GLY A 250 -12.07 -2.10 15.31
C GLY A 250 -12.93 -0.89 14.88
N TYR A 251 -12.34 0.14 14.26
CA TYR A 251 -13.07 1.35 13.84
C TYR A 251 -14.26 1.04 12.92
N SER A 252 -14.14 0.03 12.05
CA SER A 252 -15.17 -0.32 11.07
C SER A 252 -16.32 -1.18 11.60
N VAL A 253 -16.16 -1.79 12.78
CA VAL A 253 -17.18 -2.69 13.37
C VAL A 253 -17.97 -2.06 14.49
N GLN A 254 -17.61 -0.85 14.91
CA GLN A 254 -18.36 -0.07 15.87
C GLN A 254 -19.44 0.73 15.14
N GLY A 255 -20.72 0.49 15.50
CA GLY A 255 -21.90 1.23 15.05
C GLY A 255 -22.09 2.56 15.79
#